data_1b9977dc953e75655d9e1f2d4f4759f6
#
_entry.id   1b9977dc953e75655d9e1f2d4f4759f6
#
_cell.length_a   1.000
_cell.length_b   1.000
_cell.length_c   1.000
_cell.angle_alpha   90.00
_cell.angle_beta   90.00
_cell.angle_gamma   90.00
#
_symmetry.space_group_name_H-M   'P 1'
#
loop_
_entity.id
_entity.type
_entity.pdbx_description
1 polymer ?
#
loop_
_entity_poly.entity_id
_entity_poly.type
_entity_poly.pdbx_seq_one_letter_code
_entity_poly.pdbx_strand_id
1 'polypeptide(L)'
;DQLGAALYYPDNEGNFIVLVMSRNVYGAEIKEHLLLLSIFLVLFSSILIYLVGKIYSGRILIPLQHILKELKRIRANSLNRRLKTTGNNDELEDMIETLNSMLDRLDSAFKAEKSFVSHASHELNNPITAIQGECEISLLKERSTGEYIEALQRISSESKRISNLIRHLLFLSRQDEELIKSNMEAMSLPDMLNDLIKMNERIRLHYQETGKAATVKANPYLLKIALKNIIDNACKYSEKEVDITLSQKDQHLVLEIKDQGIGIPPEEIEHIFQSFYRGSNTHDYAGQGIGLSLTLKIVSAY
;
A
#
# COMPACT_ATOMS: atom_id res chain seq x y z
N ASP A 1 60.29 42.00 -29.00
CA ASP A 1 60.24 43.33 -28.41
C ASP A 1 61.66 43.73 -27.97
N GLN A 2 62.15 44.83 -28.47
CA GLN A 2 63.41 45.41 -28.05
C GLN A 2 63.10 46.54 -27.07
N LEU A 3 63.63 46.44 -25.86
CA LEU A 3 63.58 47.54 -24.90
C LEU A 3 64.81 48.39 -25.08
N GLY A 4 64.61 49.65 -25.44
CA GLY A 4 65.72 50.65 -25.58
C GLY A 4 65.53 51.76 -24.57
N ALA A 5 66.64 52.11 -23.88
CA ALA A 5 66.72 53.31 -23.07
C ALA A 5 67.77 54.24 -23.71
N ALA A 6 67.37 55.52 -23.90
CA ALA A 6 68.24 56.56 -24.35
C ALA A 6 68.62 57.47 -23.18
N LEU A 7 69.93 57.56 -22.88
CA LEU A 7 70.44 58.43 -21.83
C LEU A 7 71.24 59.57 -22.49
N TYR A 8 70.83 60.82 -22.23
CA TYR A 8 71.57 61.99 -22.66
C TYR A 8 72.65 62.37 -21.63
N TYR A 9 73.86 62.36 -22.07
CA TYR A 9 75.01 62.68 -21.20
C TYR A 9 75.62 64.03 -21.73
N PRO A 10 75.51 65.14 -21.00
CA PRO A 10 76.18 66.42 -21.34
C PRO A 10 77.60 66.34 -20.85
N ASP A 11 78.62 66.57 -21.76
CA ASP A 11 80.05 66.65 -21.41
C ASP A 11 80.60 67.98 -21.98
N ASN A 12 81.70 68.46 -21.39
CA ASN A 12 82.31 69.73 -21.76
C ASN A 12 82.98 69.66 -23.14
N GLU A 13 83.21 68.52 -23.73
CA GLU A 13 83.81 68.27 -25.06
C GLU A 13 82.72 67.88 -26.13
N GLY A 14 81.47 67.79 -25.77
CA GLY A 14 80.38 67.41 -26.64
C GLY A 14 79.24 66.63 -25.98
N ASN A 15 78.01 66.77 -26.47
CA ASN A 15 76.88 66.03 -25.92
C ASN A 15 76.74 64.68 -26.55
N PHE A 16 76.62 63.63 -25.74
CA PHE A 16 76.48 62.22 -26.18
C PHE A 16 75.11 61.67 -25.82
N ILE A 17 74.52 60.89 -26.72
CA ILE A 17 73.34 60.09 -26.48
C ILE A 17 73.82 58.65 -26.45
N VAL A 18 73.68 58.00 -25.27
CA VAL A 18 73.94 56.57 -25.10
C VAL A 18 72.66 55.82 -25.32
N LEU A 19 72.59 55.05 -26.39
CA LEU A 19 71.42 54.14 -26.68
C LEU A 19 71.82 52.73 -26.17
N VAL A 20 71.11 52.26 -25.13
CA VAL A 20 71.19 50.87 -24.66
C VAL A 20 70.03 50.10 -25.20
N MET A 21 70.27 49.13 -26.07
CA MET A 21 69.24 48.22 -26.58
C MET A 21 69.45 46.86 -25.94
N SER A 22 68.44 46.36 -25.24
CA SER A 22 68.38 45.01 -24.73
C SER A 22 67.36 44.20 -25.50
N ARG A 23 67.77 43.08 -26.01
CA ARG A 23 66.88 42.08 -26.56
C ARG A 23 66.43 41.10 -25.45
N ASN A 24 65.11 41.04 -25.19
CA ASN A 24 64.55 40.13 -24.17
C ASN A 24 64.59 38.69 -24.71
N VAL A 25 65.73 38.06 -24.75
CA VAL A 25 65.90 36.66 -25.22
C VAL A 25 65.27 35.70 -24.28
N TYR A 26 65.35 35.96 -22.97
CA TYR A 26 64.66 35.11 -21.95
C TYR A 26 63.16 35.20 -22.04
N GLY A 27 62.61 36.34 -22.37
CA GLY A 27 61.14 36.49 -22.52
C GLY A 27 60.59 35.74 -23.71
N ALA A 28 61.35 35.57 -24.79
CA ALA A 28 60.93 34.76 -25.94
C ALA A 28 60.92 33.25 -25.63
N GLU A 29 61.98 32.77 -24.99
CA GLU A 29 62.10 31.36 -24.55
C GLU A 29 61.01 30.98 -23.52
N ILE A 30 60.77 31.85 -22.53
CA ILE A 30 59.72 31.63 -21.52
C ILE A 30 58.33 31.57 -22.21
N LYS A 31 58.09 32.44 -23.19
CA LYS A 31 56.83 32.43 -23.93
C LYS A 31 56.60 31.13 -24.72
N GLU A 32 57.63 30.59 -25.36
CA GLU A 32 57.52 29.29 -26.05
C GLU A 32 57.27 28.13 -25.08
N HIS A 33 57.99 28.11 -23.96
CA HIS A 33 57.73 27.07 -22.94
C HIS A 33 56.34 27.17 -22.31
N LEU A 34 55.87 28.39 -22.03
CA LEU A 34 54.51 28.61 -21.54
C LEU A 34 53.45 28.17 -22.57
N LEU A 35 53.67 28.42 -23.85
CA LEU A 35 52.77 28.03 -24.93
C LEU A 35 52.71 26.49 -25.06
N LEU A 36 53.89 25.82 -25.05
CA LEU A 36 53.95 24.35 -25.04
C LEU A 36 53.27 23.74 -23.81
N LEU A 37 53.50 24.31 -22.62
CA LEU A 37 52.86 23.88 -21.38
C LEU A 37 51.36 24.05 -21.45
N SER A 38 50.87 25.18 -21.99
CA SER A 38 49.43 25.43 -22.13
C SER A 38 48.76 24.44 -23.10
N ILE A 39 49.43 24.14 -24.23
CA ILE A 39 48.91 23.14 -25.21
C ILE A 39 48.89 21.75 -24.53
N PHE A 40 49.95 21.38 -23.79
CA PHE A 40 49.99 20.11 -23.07
C PHE A 40 48.83 20.00 -22.05
N LEU A 41 48.57 21.04 -21.25
CA LEU A 41 47.48 21.09 -20.26
C LEU A 41 46.09 20.95 -20.93
N VAL A 42 45.89 21.63 -22.06
CA VAL A 42 44.63 21.54 -22.81
C VAL A 42 44.43 20.13 -23.38
N LEU A 43 45.46 19.53 -23.96
CA LEU A 43 45.38 18.13 -24.46
C LEU A 43 45.12 17.14 -23.33
N PHE A 44 45.90 17.26 -22.23
CA PHE A 44 45.76 16.40 -21.06
C PHE A 44 44.33 16.50 -20.45
N SER A 45 43.83 17.72 -20.23
CA SER A 45 42.47 17.93 -19.69
C SER A 45 41.38 17.38 -20.64
N SER A 46 41.54 17.54 -21.94
CA SER A 46 40.61 17.00 -22.94
C SER A 46 40.56 15.48 -22.91
N ILE A 47 41.72 14.81 -22.81
CA ILE A 47 41.78 13.34 -22.68
C ILE A 47 41.16 12.89 -21.37
N LEU A 48 41.42 13.59 -20.27
CA LEU A 48 40.89 13.28 -18.95
C LEU A 48 39.36 13.40 -18.95
N ILE A 49 38.82 14.48 -19.50
CA ILE A 49 37.38 14.70 -19.63
C ILE A 49 36.71 13.58 -20.47
N TYR A 50 37.38 13.21 -21.59
CA TYR A 50 36.85 12.13 -22.42
C TYR A 50 36.83 10.79 -21.69
N LEU A 51 37.89 10.43 -20.95
CA LEU A 51 37.96 9.19 -20.16
C LEU A 51 36.93 9.16 -19.06
N VAL A 52 36.78 10.23 -18.28
CA VAL A 52 35.79 10.36 -17.23
C VAL A 52 34.36 10.27 -17.82
N GLY A 53 34.10 10.98 -18.91
CA GLY A 53 32.80 10.94 -19.61
C GLY A 53 32.44 9.54 -20.12
N LYS A 54 33.42 8.80 -20.66
CA LYS A 54 33.24 7.41 -21.13
C LYS A 54 32.91 6.46 -19.98
N ILE A 55 33.64 6.58 -18.85
CA ILE A 55 33.40 5.76 -17.66
C ILE A 55 32.03 6.06 -17.08
N TYR A 56 31.68 7.35 -16.92
CA TYR A 56 30.39 7.79 -16.40
C TYR A 56 29.22 7.33 -17.27
N SER A 57 29.34 7.50 -18.59
CA SER A 57 28.31 7.04 -19.54
C SER A 57 28.10 5.53 -19.46
N GLY A 58 29.17 4.75 -19.38
CA GLY A 58 29.09 3.30 -19.33
C GLY A 58 28.54 2.74 -18.02
N ARG A 59 28.88 3.37 -16.89
CA ARG A 59 28.49 2.88 -15.57
C ARG A 59 27.14 3.40 -15.06
N ILE A 60 26.70 4.56 -15.51
CA ILE A 60 25.48 5.20 -14.98
C ILE A 60 24.43 5.41 -16.06
N LEU A 61 24.77 6.04 -17.19
CA LEU A 61 23.74 6.39 -18.19
C LEU A 61 23.14 5.16 -18.89
N ILE A 62 23.98 4.22 -19.30
CA ILE A 62 23.48 3.04 -20.03
C ILE A 62 22.59 2.16 -19.14
N PRO A 63 22.97 1.79 -17.90
CA PRO A 63 22.09 1.04 -17.01
C PRO A 63 20.78 1.78 -16.71
N LEU A 64 20.84 3.10 -16.48
CA LEU A 64 19.64 3.90 -16.23
C LEU A 64 18.66 3.88 -17.41
N GLN A 65 19.16 3.96 -18.65
CA GLN A 65 18.34 3.83 -19.84
C GLN A 65 17.70 2.43 -19.94
N HIS A 66 18.41 1.39 -19.55
CA HIS A 66 17.89 0.01 -19.50
C HIS A 66 16.75 -0.10 -18.48
N ILE A 67 16.93 0.43 -17.27
CA ILE A 67 15.89 0.44 -16.23
C ILE A 67 14.64 1.17 -16.73
N LEU A 68 14.80 2.36 -17.30
CA LEU A 68 13.67 3.12 -17.86
C LEU A 68 12.95 2.38 -18.98
N LYS A 69 13.67 1.66 -19.82
CA LYS A 69 13.09 0.85 -20.91
C LYS A 69 12.32 -0.35 -20.37
N GLU A 70 12.84 -1.02 -19.33
CA GLU A 70 12.14 -2.14 -18.69
C GLU A 70 10.90 -1.65 -17.91
N LEU A 71 11.00 -0.54 -17.17
CA LEU A 71 9.85 0.06 -16.48
C LEU A 71 8.72 0.43 -17.45
N LYS A 72 9.04 1.02 -18.62
CA LYS A 72 8.04 1.33 -19.64
C LYS A 72 7.33 0.10 -20.22
N ARG A 73 7.90 -1.09 -20.07
CA ARG A 73 7.30 -2.35 -20.51
C ARG A 73 6.38 -2.99 -19.49
N ILE A 74 6.50 -2.57 -18.22
CA ILE A 74 5.66 -3.07 -17.14
C ILE A 74 4.26 -2.47 -17.31
N ARG A 75 3.27 -3.34 -17.42
CA ARG A 75 1.85 -3.00 -17.53
C ARG A 75 1.07 -3.79 -16.48
N ALA A 76 -0.19 -3.46 -16.25
CA ALA A 76 -1.06 -4.16 -15.31
C ALA A 76 -1.05 -5.70 -15.48
N ASN A 77 -0.95 -6.18 -16.72
CA ASN A 77 -0.90 -7.63 -17.00
C ASN A 77 0.51 -8.26 -16.87
N SER A 78 1.53 -7.48 -16.52
CA SER A 78 2.93 -7.93 -16.41
C SER A 78 3.64 -7.37 -15.18
N LEU A 79 2.88 -7.08 -14.13
CA LEU A 79 3.40 -6.57 -12.85
C LEU A 79 4.33 -7.56 -12.13
N ASN A 80 4.29 -8.84 -12.49
CA ASN A 80 5.18 -9.87 -11.97
C ASN A 80 6.64 -9.76 -12.47
N ARG A 81 6.91 -8.87 -13.41
CA ARG A 81 8.28 -8.62 -13.87
C ARG A 81 9.06 -7.82 -12.84
N ARG A 82 10.35 -8.15 -12.71
CA ARG A 82 11.27 -7.42 -11.84
C ARG A 82 12.45 -6.90 -12.65
N LEU A 83 12.98 -5.77 -12.22
CA LEU A 83 14.21 -5.20 -12.74
C LEU A 83 15.37 -6.05 -12.29
N LYS A 84 16.32 -6.32 -13.21
CA LYS A 84 17.53 -7.08 -12.89
C LYS A 84 18.48 -6.20 -12.10
N THR A 85 18.99 -6.72 -11.01
CA THR A 85 20.07 -6.10 -10.22
C THR A 85 21.36 -6.05 -11.03
N THR A 86 22.16 -5.02 -10.80
CA THR A 86 23.46 -4.85 -11.47
C THR A 86 24.58 -5.60 -10.77
N GLY A 87 24.41 -5.93 -9.48
CA GLY A 87 25.38 -6.61 -8.65
C GLY A 87 26.59 -5.75 -8.27
N ASN A 88 26.48 -4.42 -8.43
CA ASN A 88 27.59 -3.48 -8.19
C ASN A 88 27.59 -2.90 -6.77
N ASN A 89 26.54 -3.16 -5.97
CA ASN A 89 26.38 -2.60 -4.62
C ASN A 89 26.54 -1.06 -4.59
N ASP A 90 25.94 -0.38 -5.55
CA ASP A 90 25.94 1.07 -5.70
C ASP A 90 24.53 1.66 -5.55
N GLU A 91 24.40 2.99 -5.59
CA GLU A 91 23.13 3.72 -5.45
C GLU A 91 22.11 3.31 -6.52
N LEU A 92 22.59 2.79 -7.66
CA LEU A 92 21.73 2.29 -8.73
C LEU A 92 21.05 0.97 -8.32
N GLU A 93 21.76 0.12 -7.59
CA GLU A 93 21.22 -1.13 -7.05
C GLU A 93 20.16 -0.87 -5.98
N ASP A 94 20.44 0.06 -5.04
CA ASP A 94 19.44 0.49 -4.03
C ASP A 94 18.17 1.03 -4.69
N MET A 95 18.31 1.77 -5.79
CA MET A 95 17.16 2.24 -6.58
C MET A 95 16.40 1.09 -7.21
N ILE A 96 17.07 0.09 -7.77
CA ILE A 96 16.45 -1.10 -8.36
C ILE A 96 15.69 -1.89 -7.30
N GLU A 97 16.25 -2.10 -6.13
CA GLU A 97 15.61 -2.80 -5.02
C GLU A 97 14.36 -2.05 -4.53
N THR A 98 14.46 -0.73 -4.37
CA THR A 98 13.32 0.12 -4.01
C THR A 98 12.19 0.03 -5.04
N LEU A 99 12.53 0.10 -6.33
CA LEU A 99 11.55 -0.05 -7.42
C LEU A 99 10.94 -1.44 -7.44
N ASN A 100 11.72 -2.49 -7.24
CA ASN A 100 11.20 -3.86 -7.15
C ASN A 100 10.26 -4.04 -5.96
N SER A 101 10.59 -3.45 -4.80
CA SER A 101 9.70 -3.43 -3.63
C SER A 101 8.36 -2.72 -3.92
N MET A 102 8.40 -1.60 -4.65
CA MET A 102 7.17 -0.92 -5.10
C MET A 102 6.36 -1.79 -6.07
N LEU A 103 7.03 -2.48 -6.99
CA LEU A 103 6.39 -3.41 -7.93
C LEU A 103 5.77 -4.60 -7.20
N ASP A 104 6.40 -5.13 -6.13
CA ASP A 104 5.85 -6.19 -5.30
C ASP A 104 4.55 -5.77 -4.61
N ARG A 105 4.55 -4.56 -4.04
CA ARG A 105 3.35 -3.99 -3.40
C ARG A 105 2.24 -3.77 -4.41
N LEU A 106 2.56 -3.26 -5.60
CA LEU A 106 1.58 -3.01 -6.65
C LEU A 106 1.00 -4.32 -7.22
N ASP A 107 1.84 -5.33 -7.45
CA ASP A 107 1.42 -6.66 -7.91
C ASP A 107 0.49 -7.34 -6.90
N SER A 108 0.84 -7.26 -5.62
CA SER A 108 0.03 -7.79 -4.52
C SER A 108 -1.32 -7.07 -4.42
N ALA A 109 -1.34 -5.73 -4.51
CA ALA A 109 -2.57 -4.94 -4.48
C ALA A 109 -3.47 -5.26 -5.69
N PHE A 110 -2.89 -5.37 -6.89
CA PHE A 110 -3.64 -5.69 -8.10
C PHE A 110 -4.22 -7.12 -8.07
N LYS A 111 -3.45 -8.09 -7.56
CA LYS A 111 -3.93 -9.47 -7.36
C LYS A 111 -5.07 -9.52 -6.35
N ALA A 112 -4.95 -8.78 -5.25
CA ALA A 112 -6.01 -8.68 -4.25
C ALA A 112 -7.29 -8.05 -4.84
N GLU A 113 -7.16 -6.98 -5.62
CA GLU A 113 -8.30 -6.34 -6.30
C GLU A 113 -8.97 -7.28 -7.31
N LYS A 114 -8.19 -7.96 -8.15
CA LYS A 114 -8.72 -8.93 -9.12
C LYS A 114 -9.43 -10.09 -8.43
N SER A 115 -8.86 -10.60 -7.35
CA SER A 115 -9.47 -11.66 -6.53
C SER A 115 -10.77 -11.16 -5.89
N PHE A 116 -10.78 -9.94 -5.35
CA PHE A 116 -11.98 -9.31 -4.79
C PHE A 116 -13.12 -9.23 -5.79
N VAL A 117 -12.87 -8.71 -7.00
CA VAL A 117 -13.89 -8.62 -8.07
C VAL A 117 -14.40 -9.99 -8.48
N SER A 118 -13.51 -10.97 -8.61
CA SER A 118 -13.90 -12.34 -8.97
C SER A 118 -14.78 -12.98 -7.91
N HIS A 119 -14.38 -12.92 -6.64
CA HIS A 119 -15.15 -13.48 -5.53
C HIS A 119 -16.50 -12.74 -5.34
N ALA A 120 -16.48 -11.39 -5.45
CA ALA A 120 -17.72 -10.62 -5.37
C ALA A 120 -18.73 -11.05 -6.45
N SER A 121 -18.25 -11.28 -7.67
CA SER A 121 -19.10 -11.75 -8.78
C SER A 121 -19.69 -13.14 -8.50
N HIS A 122 -18.89 -14.06 -7.98
CA HIS A 122 -19.35 -15.40 -7.59
C HIS A 122 -20.37 -15.35 -6.46
N GLU A 123 -20.10 -14.57 -5.41
CA GLU A 123 -21.00 -14.44 -4.25
C GLU A 123 -22.31 -13.71 -4.58
N LEU A 124 -22.33 -12.85 -5.60
CA LEU A 124 -23.55 -12.24 -6.10
C LEU A 124 -24.34 -13.18 -7.00
N ASN A 125 -23.68 -13.97 -7.83
CA ASN A 125 -24.35 -14.89 -8.75
C ASN A 125 -25.06 -16.04 -8.02
N ASN A 126 -24.51 -16.54 -6.91
CA ASN A 126 -25.10 -17.64 -6.15
C ASN A 126 -26.56 -17.36 -5.72
N PRO A 127 -26.86 -16.28 -4.99
CA PRO A 127 -28.24 -15.99 -4.59
C PRO A 127 -29.16 -15.63 -5.78
N ILE A 128 -28.61 -15.02 -6.84
CA ILE A 128 -29.38 -14.74 -8.07
C ILE A 128 -29.83 -16.06 -8.72
N THR A 129 -28.93 -17.03 -8.84
CA THR A 129 -29.24 -18.36 -9.36
C THR A 129 -30.28 -19.08 -8.49
N ALA A 130 -30.18 -18.95 -7.15
CA ALA A 130 -31.17 -19.51 -6.24
C ALA A 130 -32.57 -18.89 -6.43
N ILE A 131 -32.62 -17.55 -6.60
CA ILE A 131 -33.88 -16.84 -6.88
C ILE A 131 -34.46 -17.30 -8.21
N GLN A 132 -33.64 -17.36 -9.27
CA GLN A 132 -34.09 -17.80 -10.59
C GLN A 132 -34.63 -19.24 -10.54
N GLY A 133 -33.91 -20.15 -9.91
CA GLY A 133 -34.35 -21.54 -9.75
C GLY A 133 -35.65 -21.65 -8.98
N GLU A 134 -35.86 -20.88 -7.90
CA GLU A 134 -37.09 -20.88 -7.14
C GLU A 134 -38.27 -20.34 -7.97
N CYS A 135 -38.05 -19.30 -8.78
CA CYS A 135 -39.04 -18.79 -9.71
C CYS A 135 -39.39 -19.83 -10.79
N GLU A 136 -38.39 -20.42 -11.44
CA GLU A 136 -38.62 -21.44 -12.48
C GLU A 136 -39.42 -22.64 -11.95
N ILE A 137 -39.01 -23.19 -10.78
CA ILE A 137 -39.68 -24.31 -10.15
C ILE A 137 -41.11 -23.93 -9.76
N SER A 138 -41.37 -22.69 -9.31
CA SER A 138 -42.70 -22.19 -8.95
C SER A 138 -43.61 -22.01 -10.15
N LEU A 139 -43.05 -21.77 -11.35
CA LEU A 139 -43.80 -21.60 -12.59
C LEU A 139 -44.03 -22.91 -13.37
N LEU A 140 -43.33 -23.99 -13.04
CA LEU A 140 -43.41 -25.26 -13.78
C LEU A 140 -44.79 -25.93 -13.67
N LYS A 141 -45.49 -25.76 -12.53
CA LYS A 141 -46.80 -26.33 -12.26
C LYS A 141 -47.57 -25.53 -11.22
N GLU A 142 -48.87 -25.65 -11.22
CA GLU A 142 -49.71 -25.08 -10.14
C GLU A 142 -49.32 -25.68 -8.78
N ARG A 143 -49.24 -24.85 -7.78
CA ARG A 143 -48.87 -25.16 -6.41
C ARG A 143 -49.94 -24.67 -5.43
N SER A 144 -49.91 -25.17 -4.24
CA SER A 144 -50.73 -24.66 -3.15
C SER A 144 -50.30 -23.24 -2.75
N THR A 145 -51.21 -22.47 -2.21
CA THR A 145 -50.94 -21.12 -1.68
C THR A 145 -49.78 -21.13 -0.66
N GLY A 146 -49.69 -22.18 0.18
CA GLY A 146 -48.62 -22.36 1.15
C GLY A 146 -47.25 -22.50 0.49
N GLU A 147 -47.14 -23.32 -0.55
CA GLU A 147 -45.87 -23.50 -1.29
C GLU A 147 -45.41 -22.22 -2.00
N TYR A 148 -46.35 -21.41 -2.53
CA TYR A 148 -46.02 -20.10 -3.09
C TYR A 148 -45.54 -19.11 -2.01
N ILE A 149 -46.14 -19.11 -0.82
CA ILE A 149 -45.69 -18.28 0.30
C ILE A 149 -44.25 -18.66 0.72
N GLU A 150 -43.95 -19.95 0.84
CA GLU A 150 -42.59 -20.43 1.15
C GLU A 150 -41.57 -20.03 0.07
N ALA A 151 -41.91 -20.16 -1.22
CA ALA A 151 -41.08 -19.75 -2.33
C ALA A 151 -40.77 -18.24 -2.26
N LEU A 152 -41.79 -17.41 -2.04
CA LEU A 152 -41.65 -15.96 -1.90
C LEU A 152 -40.81 -15.60 -0.67
N GLN A 153 -40.92 -16.31 0.43
CA GLN A 153 -40.08 -16.11 1.61
C GLN A 153 -38.60 -16.43 1.31
N ARG A 154 -38.30 -17.54 0.60
CA ARG A 154 -36.97 -17.87 0.15
C ARG A 154 -36.40 -16.81 -0.78
N ILE A 155 -37.14 -16.36 -1.79
CA ILE A 155 -36.76 -15.27 -2.70
C ILE A 155 -36.47 -13.98 -1.92
N SER A 156 -37.35 -13.63 -0.96
CA SER A 156 -37.18 -12.45 -0.13
C SER A 156 -35.89 -12.52 0.72
N SER A 157 -35.60 -13.70 1.27
CA SER A 157 -34.36 -13.91 2.06
C SER A 157 -33.09 -13.75 1.23
N GLU A 158 -33.04 -14.33 0.02
CA GLU A 158 -31.91 -14.19 -0.89
C GLU A 158 -31.76 -12.75 -1.40
N SER A 159 -32.86 -12.04 -1.67
CA SER A 159 -32.82 -10.62 -2.04
C SER A 159 -32.23 -9.75 -0.92
N LYS A 160 -32.58 -10.00 0.34
CA LYS A 160 -31.99 -9.33 1.51
C LYS A 160 -30.49 -9.65 1.63
N ARG A 161 -30.11 -10.91 1.35
CA ARG A 161 -28.71 -11.33 1.34
C ARG A 161 -27.89 -10.56 0.31
N ILE A 162 -28.39 -10.42 -0.93
CA ILE A 162 -27.78 -9.61 -2.00
C ILE A 162 -27.62 -8.16 -1.55
N SER A 163 -28.68 -7.56 -1.00
CA SER A 163 -28.64 -6.16 -0.55
C SER A 163 -27.61 -5.92 0.54
N ASN A 164 -27.44 -6.85 1.46
CA ASN A 164 -26.40 -6.78 2.50
C ASN A 164 -25.01 -6.94 1.90
N LEU A 165 -24.82 -7.90 1.00
CA LEU A 165 -23.55 -8.11 0.32
C LEU A 165 -23.09 -6.87 -0.45
N ILE A 166 -24.00 -6.27 -1.24
CA ILE A 166 -23.70 -5.02 -1.97
C ILE A 166 -23.29 -3.90 -1.01
N ARG A 167 -24.00 -3.73 0.13
CA ARG A 167 -23.61 -2.72 1.13
C ARG A 167 -22.21 -2.96 1.69
N HIS A 168 -21.86 -4.21 2.00
CA HIS A 168 -20.55 -4.58 2.49
C HIS A 168 -19.45 -4.31 1.44
N LEU A 169 -19.71 -4.68 0.17
CA LEU A 169 -18.77 -4.44 -0.94
C LEU A 169 -18.55 -2.95 -1.16
N LEU A 170 -19.62 -2.15 -1.19
CA LEU A 170 -19.53 -0.69 -1.33
C LEU A 170 -18.74 -0.08 -0.17
N PHE A 171 -18.94 -0.56 1.06
CA PHE A 171 -18.18 -0.09 2.21
C PHE A 171 -16.70 -0.47 2.11
N LEU A 172 -16.38 -1.70 1.69
CA LEU A 172 -15.00 -2.15 1.51
C LEU A 172 -14.28 -1.40 0.38
N SER A 173 -14.97 -1.05 -0.71
CA SER A 173 -14.41 -0.35 -1.86
C SER A 173 -14.13 1.14 -1.60
N ARG A 174 -14.85 1.77 -0.66
CA ARG A 174 -14.68 3.19 -0.34
C ARG A 174 -13.42 3.40 0.50
N GLN A 175 -12.60 4.37 0.12
CA GLN A 175 -11.42 4.80 0.90
C GLN A 175 -11.75 5.94 1.87
N ASP A 176 -13.01 6.41 1.90
CA ASP A 176 -13.42 7.58 2.68
C ASP A 176 -13.52 7.27 4.17
N GLU A 177 -12.43 7.47 4.88
CA GLU A 177 -12.43 7.49 6.36
C GLU A 177 -13.42 8.52 6.93
N GLU A 178 -13.69 9.60 6.19
CA GLU A 178 -14.68 10.61 6.58
C GLU A 178 -16.07 10.04 6.79
N LEU A 179 -16.47 9.03 5.99
CA LEU A 179 -17.77 8.38 6.14
C LEU A 179 -17.87 7.55 7.41
N ILE A 180 -16.75 6.96 7.84
CA ILE A 180 -16.66 6.20 9.09
C ILE A 180 -16.69 7.16 10.28
N LYS A 181 -16.02 8.30 10.15
CA LYS A 181 -15.97 9.37 11.16
C LYS A 181 -17.22 10.26 11.15
N SER A 182 -18.11 10.11 10.15
CA SER A 182 -19.40 10.81 10.15
C SER A 182 -20.36 10.19 11.16
N ASN A 183 -21.23 11.01 11.75
CA ASN A 183 -22.25 10.56 12.71
C ASN A 183 -21.68 9.81 13.92
N MET A 184 -20.51 10.25 14.42
CA MET A 184 -19.95 9.72 15.66
C MET A 184 -20.73 10.24 16.87
N GLU A 185 -21.23 9.31 17.67
CA GLU A 185 -21.98 9.59 18.90
C GLU A 185 -21.29 8.92 20.08
N ALA A 186 -21.44 9.53 21.28
CA ALA A 186 -21.05 8.89 22.52
C ALA A 186 -22.13 7.87 22.89
N MET A 187 -21.76 6.60 23.01
CA MET A 187 -22.72 5.53 23.30
C MET A 187 -22.18 4.58 24.36
N SER A 188 -23.09 3.94 25.08
CA SER A 188 -22.80 2.88 26.04
C SER A 188 -22.49 1.59 25.30
N LEU A 189 -21.24 1.12 25.42
CA LEU A 189 -20.83 -0.18 24.85
C LEU A 189 -21.54 -1.37 25.53
N PRO A 190 -21.75 -1.35 26.90
CA PRO A 190 -22.53 -2.37 27.56
C PRO A 190 -23.95 -2.52 27.02
N ASP A 191 -24.66 -1.41 26.78
CA ASP A 191 -26.04 -1.46 26.26
C ASP A 191 -26.09 -2.06 24.84
N MET A 192 -25.14 -1.67 23.98
CA MET A 192 -25.03 -2.23 22.64
C MET A 192 -24.72 -3.74 22.66
N LEU A 193 -23.82 -4.19 23.55
CA LEU A 193 -23.51 -5.61 23.71
C LEU A 193 -24.75 -6.37 24.22
N ASN A 194 -25.43 -5.87 25.25
CA ASN A 194 -26.65 -6.48 25.77
C ASN A 194 -27.70 -6.64 24.68
N ASP A 195 -27.87 -5.64 23.79
CA ASP A 195 -28.82 -5.73 22.70
C ASP A 195 -28.42 -6.78 21.63
N LEU A 196 -27.11 -6.95 21.38
CA LEU A 196 -26.61 -7.93 20.43
C LEU A 196 -26.73 -9.38 20.93
N ILE A 197 -26.63 -9.59 22.21
CA ILE A 197 -26.60 -10.96 22.83
C ILE A 197 -27.97 -11.45 23.31
N LYS A 198 -28.95 -10.55 23.45
CA LYS A 198 -30.31 -10.87 23.99
C LYS A 198 -30.97 -12.14 23.43
N MET A 199 -30.61 -12.54 22.22
CA MET A 199 -31.26 -13.66 21.52
C MET A 199 -30.37 -14.93 21.49
N ASN A 200 -29.20 -14.94 22.16
CA ASN A 200 -28.31 -16.11 22.12
C ASN A 200 -27.87 -16.53 23.53
N GLU A 201 -28.52 -17.60 24.02
CA GLU A 201 -28.29 -18.13 25.38
C GLU A 201 -26.88 -18.71 25.60
N ARG A 202 -26.09 -18.90 24.53
CA ARG A 202 -24.72 -19.42 24.64
C ARG A 202 -23.67 -18.36 24.93
N ILE A 203 -24.06 -17.09 24.99
CA ILE A 203 -23.12 -15.97 25.21
C ILE A 203 -23.17 -15.57 26.68
N ARG A 204 -21.99 -15.57 27.32
CA ARG A 204 -21.76 -15.07 28.68
C ARG A 204 -21.06 -13.73 28.62
N LEU A 205 -21.67 -12.69 29.18
CA LEU A 205 -21.11 -11.36 29.23
C LEU A 205 -20.60 -11.05 30.64
N HIS A 206 -19.33 -10.72 30.75
CA HIS A 206 -18.63 -10.38 31.97
C HIS A 206 -18.16 -8.92 31.93
N TYR A 207 -18.35 -8.22 33.02
CA TYR A 207 -17.85 -6.85 33.21
C TYR A 207 -16.75 -6.87 34.28
N GLN A 208 -15.54 -6.43 33.93
CA GLN A 208 -14.42 -6.29 34.84
C GLN A 208 -14.04 -4.82 35.01
N GLU A 209 -14.15 -4.32 36.22
CA GLU A 209 -13.69 -2.96 36.62
C GLU A 209 -14.07 -1.81 35.68
N THR A 210 -15.19 -1.93 35.02
CA THR A 210 -15.72 -0.83 34.22
C THR A 210 -16.37 0.18 35.16
N GLY A 211 -15.74 1.34 35.31
CA GLY A 211 -16.39 2.51 35.94
C GLY A 211 -17.73 2.79 35.23
N LYS A 212 -18.61 3.55 35.90
CA LYS A 212 -20.03 3.74 35.55
C LYS A 212 -20.39 4.15 34.10
N ALA A 213 -19.42 4.39 33.23
CA ALA A 213 -19.69 4.77 31.82
C ALA A 213 -18.62 4.21 30.87
N ALA A 214 -18.72 2.92 30.53
CA ALA A 214 -17.98 2.38 29.39
C ALA A 214 -18.57 2.96 28.08
N THR A 215 -18.32 4.26 27.84
CA THR A 215 -18.77 4.97 26.66
C THR A 215 -17.68 5.04 25.61
N VAL A 216 -18.03 4.79 24.36
CA VAL A 216 -17.17 4.96 23.19
C VAL A 216 -17.76 6.01 22.26
N LYS A 217 -16.89 6.76 21.58
CA LYS A 217 -17.32 7.69 20.53
C LYS A 217 -17.10 7.02 19.18
N ALA A 218 -18.18 6.56 18.57
CA ALA A 218 -18.14 5.85 17.29
C ALA A 218 -19.44 6.05 16.52
N ASN A 219 -19.46 5.64 15.23
CA ASN A 219 -20.72 5.53 14.50
C ASN A 219 -21.47 4.29 14.99
N PRO A 220 -22.69 4.44 15.57
CA PRO A 220 -23.41 3.33 16.18
C PRO A 220 -23.69 2.17 15.23
N TYR A 221 -24.04 2.50 14.00
CA TYR A 221 -24.38 1.51 12.97
C TYR A 221 -23.14 0.67 12.59
N LEU A 222 -22.00 1.31 12.37
CA LEU A 222 -20.76 0.62 11.96
C LEU A 222 -20.20 -0.20 13.10
N LEU A 223 -20.15 0.35 14.31
CA LEU A 223 -19.67 -0.39 15.48
C LEU A 223 -20.54 -1.63 15.74
N LYS A 224 -21.87 -1.50 15.62
CA LYS A 224 -22.80 -2.63 15.74
C LYS A 224 -22.51 -3.72 14.72
N ILE A 225 -22.21 -3.37 13.46
CA ILE A 225 -21.84 -4.32 12.42
C ILE A 225 -20.53 -5.04 12.79
N ALA A 226 -19.51 -4.31 13.21
CA ALA A 226 -18.22 -4.89 13.58
C ALA A 226 -18.35 -5.89 14.73
N LEU A 227 -19.03 -5.49 15.80
CA LEU A 227 -19.26 -6.34 16.97
C LEU A 227 -20.09 -7.58 16.59
N LYS A 228 -21.18 -7.38 15.84
CA LYS A 228 -22.01 -8.49 15.38
C LYS A 228 -21.21 -9.50 14.56
N ASN A 229 -20.36 -9.06 13.64
CA ASN A 229 -19.54 -9.97 12.84
C ASN A 229 -18.63 -10.85 13.68
N ILE A 230 -18.00 -10.30 14.72
CA ILE A 230 -17.12 -11.08 15.59
C ILE A 230 -17.92 -12.04 16.46
N ILE A 231 -19.02 -11.56 17.05
CA ILE A 231 -19.90 -12.39 17.89
C ILE A 231 -20.52 -13.53 17.07
N ASP A 232 -21.03 -13.23 15.88
CA ASP A 232 -21.61 -14.24 14.97
C ASP A 232 -20.54 -15.29 14.58
N ASN A 233 -19.29 -14.88 14.34
CA ASN A 233 -18.19 -15.79 14.06
C ASN A 233 -17.90 -16.69 15.27
N ALA A 234 -17.76 -16.13 16.46
CA ALA A 234 -17.51 -16.89 17.67
C ALA A 234 -18.62 -17.94 17.92
N CYS A 235 -19.89 -17.56 17.75
CA CYS A 235 -21.02 -18.48 17.89
C CYS A 235 -21.12 -19.53 16.78
N LYS A 236 -20.66 -19.20 15.60
CA LYS A 236 -20.74 -20.06 14.41
C LYS A 236 -19.68 -21.16 14.42
N TYR A 237 -18.45 -20.80 14.80
CA TYR A 237 -17.32 -21.71 14.79
C TYR A 237 -17.12 -22.47 16.13
N SER A 238 -17.93 -22.16 17.15
CA SER A 238 -17.95 -22.83 18.44
C SER A 238 -19.34 -23.39 18.73
N GLU A 239 -19.38 -24.66 19.14
CA GLU A 239 -20.61 -25.28 19.69
C GLU A 239 -20.79 -25.00 21.17
N LYS A 240 -19.71 -24.55 21.85
CA LYS A 240 -19.68 -24.26 23.28
C LYS A 240 -20.06 -22.80 23.55
N GLU A 241 -20.03 -22.44 24.81
CA GLU A 241 -20.26 -21.07 25.27
C GLU A 241 -19.19 -20.12 24.74
N VAL A 242 -19.62 -18.88 24.50
CA VAL A 242 -18.77 -17.76 24.08
C VAL A 242 -18.68 -16.77 25.23
N ASP A 243 -17.48 -16.54 25.72
CA ASP A 243 -17.25 -15.58 26.79
C ASP A 243 -16.88 -14.20 26.20
N ILE A 244 -17.65 -13.19 26.56
CA ILE A 244 -17.38 -11.79 26.20
C ILE A 244 -17.01 -11.06 27.49
N THR A 245 -15.81 -10.48 27.53
CA THR A 245 -15.33 -9.71 28.68
C THR A 245 -15.09 -8.27 28.27
N LEU A 246 -15.78 -7.33 28.94
CA LEU A 246 -15.52 -5.91 28.79
C LEU A 246 -14.76 -5.42 30.02
N SER A 247 -13.56 -4.91 29.82
CA SER A 247 -12.69 -4.37 30.86
C SER A 247 -12.20 -2.97 30.49
N GLN A 248 -11.81 -2.21 31.51
CA GLN A 248 -11.13 -0.93 31.30
C GLN A 248 -9.67 -1.09 31.73
N LYS A 249 -8.76 -0.78 30.80
CA LYS A 249 -7.32 -0.71 31.06
C LYS A 249 -6.84 0.69 30.72
N ASP A 250 -6.38 1.41 31.72
CA ASP A 250 -5.99 2.82 31.62
C ASP A 250 -7.14 3.67 31.05
N GLN A 251 -6.93 4.28 29.88
CA GLN A 251 -7.94 5.10 29.19
C GLN A 251 -8.66 4.34 28.05
N HIS A 252 -8.43 3.04 27.90
CA HIS A 252 -8.99 2.25 26.83
C HIS A 252 -10.00 1.24 27.37
N LEU A 253 -11.08 1.06 26.61
CA LEU A 253 -11.99 -0.06 26.81
C LEU A 253 -11.46 -1.25 25.99
N VAL A 254 -11.32 -2.37 26.65
CA VAL A 254 -10.88 -3.63 26.04
C VAL A 254 -12.06 -4.59 26.03
N LEU A 255 -12.47 -4.98 24.82
CA LEU A 255 -13.48 -5.99 24.61
C LEU A 255 -12.79 -7.26 24.14
N GLU A 256 -12.84 -8.31 24.94
CA GLU A 256 -12.31 -9.63 24.63
C GLU A 256 -13.48 -10.57 24.35
N ILE A 257 -13.45 -11.25 23.21
CA ILE A 257 -14.42 -12.26 22.82
C ILE A 257 -13.67 -13.57 22.63
N LYS A 258 -13.98 -14.55 23.48
CA LYS A 258 -13.32 -15.85 23.53
C LYS A 258 -14.29 -16.95 23.20
N ASP A 259 -13.99 -17.71 22.17
CA ASP A 259 -14.68 -18.93 21.78
C ASP A 259 -13.83 -20.17 22.09
N GLN A 260 -14.45 -21.34 22.02
CA GLN A 260 -13.83 -22.65 22.16
C GLN A 260 -14.09 -23.50 20.90
N GLY A 261 -14.00 -22.85 19.74
CA GLY A 261 -14.30 -23.43 18.44
C GLY A 261 -13.13 -24.16 17.79
N ILE A 262 -13.21 -24.28 16.49
CA ILE A 262 -12.24 -24.99 15.66
C ILE A 262 -10.85 -24.32 15.61
N GLY A 263 -10.72 -23.09 16.11
CA GLY A 263 -9.50 -22.29 16.06
C GLY A 263 -9.11 -21.86 14.64
N ILE A 264 -7.98 -21.17 14.56
CA ILE A 264 -7.40 -20.66 13.30
C ILE A 264 -6.01 -21.25 13.16
N PRO A 265 -5.67 -21.91 12.04
CA PRO A 265 -4.32 -22.39 11.80
C PRO A 265 -3.31 -21.25 11.88
N PRO A 266 -2.15 -21.41 12.56
CA PRO A 266 -1.19 -20.33 12.76
C PRO A 266 -0.73 -19.65 11.46
N GLU A 267 -0.57 -20.44 10.40
CA GLU A 267 -0.16 -19.96 9.06
C GLU A 267 -1.23 -19.12 8.36
N GLU A 268 -2.47 -19.17 8.82
CA GLU A 268 -3.61 -18.46 8.20
C GLU A 268 -3.97 -17.15 8.93
N ILE A 269 -3.42 -16.91 10.13
CA ILE A 269 -3.78 -15.75 10.97
C ILE A 269 -3.59 -14.41 10.22
N GLU A 270 -2.54 -14.27 9.43
CA GLU A 270 -2.27 -13.06 8.65
C GLU A 270 -3.26 -12.88 7.49
N HIS A 271 -3.93 -13.95 7.07
CA HIS A 271 -4.81 -13.96 5.91
C HIS A 271 -6.30 -13.80 6.25
N ILE A 272 -6.72 -14.09 7.48
CA ILE A 272 -8.14 -14.07 7.89
C ILE A 272 -8.83 -12.70 7.71
N PHE A 273 -8.06 -11.62 7.65
CA PHE A 273 -8.55 -10.26 7.42
C PHE A 273 -8.63 -9.89 5.93
N GLN A 274 -8.19 -10.75 5.03
CA GLN A 274 -8.37 -10.54 3.59
C GLN A 274 -9.82 -10.78 3.21
N SER A 275 -10.36 -9.91 2.34
CA SER A 275 -11.74 -10.04 1.87
C SER A 275 -11.95 -11.35 1.12
N PHE A 276 -13.03 -12.06 1.44
CA PHE A 276 -13.40 -13.37 0.90
C PHE A 276 -12.48 -14.54 1.32
N TYR A 277 -11.49 -14.29 2.18
CA TYR A 277 -10.68 -15.36 2.70
C TYR A 277 -11.49 -16.25 3.67
N ARG A 278 -11.30 -17.55 3.55
CA ARG A 278 -11.89 -18.55 4.44
C ARG A 278 -10.81 -19.57 4.82
N GLY A 279 -10.69 -19.82 6.12
CA GLY A 279 -9.72 -20.80 6.61
C GLY A 279 -9.98 -22.20 6.05
N SER A 280 -8.92 -22.97 5.88
CA SER A 280 -8.95 -24.33 5.32
C SER A 280 -9.84 -25.28 6.13
N ASN A 281 -10.03 -25.00 7.42
CA ASN A 281 -10.86 -25.79 8.33
C ASN A 281 -12.32 -25.31 8.40
N THR A 282 -12.78 -24.42 7.51
CA THR A 282 -14.11 -23.80 7.57
C THR A 282 -15.06 -24.28 6.46
N HIS A 283 -14.77 -25.39 5.77
CA HIS A 283 -15.55 -25.85 4.61
C HIS A 283 -17.02 -26.14 4.96
N ASP A 284 -17.29 -26.72 6.14
CA ASP A 284 -18.62 -27.12 6.57
C ASP A 284 -19.45 -25.94 7.12
N TYR A 285 -18.87 -24.77 7.27
CA TYR A 285 -19.53 -23.59 7.81
C TYR A 285 -19.93 -22.63 6.69
N ALA A 286 -21.20 -22.22 6.66
CA ALA A 286 -21.66 -21.22 5.69
C ALA A 286 -21.01 -19.85 5.95
N GLY A 287 -20.60 -19.10 4.93
CA GLY A 287 -20.07 -17.75 5.10
C GLY A 287 -19.33 -17.22 3.86
N GLN A 288 -19.25 -15.91 3.75
CA GLN A 288 -18.71 -15.20 2.57
C GLN A 288 -17.25 -14.72 2.74
N GLY A 289 -16.66 -14.84 3.94
CA GLY A 289 -15.30 -14.36 4.20
C GLY A 289 -15.14 -12.83 4.18
N ILE A 290 -16.23 -12.08 4.38
CA ILE A 290 -16.21 -10.59 4.33
C ILE A 290 -16.23 -9.98 5.75
N GLY A 291 -16.74 -10.69 6.74
CA GLY A 291 -17.01 -10.14 8.07
C GLY A 291 -15.78 -9.60 8.77
N LEU A 292 -14.68 -10.35 8.80
CA LEU A 292 -13.44 -9.92 9.48
C LEU A 292 -12.74 -8.77 8.77
N SER A 293 -12.70 -8.76 7.44
CA SER A 293 -12.13 -7.63 6.68
C SER A 293 -12.93 -6.35 6.87
N LEU A 294 -14.26 -6.46 6.92
CA LEU A 294 -15.14 -5.34 7.22
C LEU A 294 -14.94 -4.83 8.66
N THR A 295 -14.83 -5.74 9.62
CA THR A 295 -14.56 -5.40 11.02
C THR A 295 -13.22 -4.69 11.18
N LEU A 296 -12.15 -5.23 10.57
CA LEU A 296 -10.84 -4.60 10.61
C LEU A 296 -10.90 -3.18 10.05
N LYS A 297 -11.54 -2.98 8.89
CA LYS A 297 -11.68 -1.66 8.28
C LYS A 297 -12.43 -0.67 9.17
N ILE A 298 -13.49 -1.12 9.84
CA ILE A 298 -14.27 -0.28 10.76
C ILE A 298 -13.42 0.09 11.98
N VAL A 299 -12.80 -0.90 12.63
CA VAL A 299 -12.05 -0.67 13.88
C VAL A 299 -10.78 0.13 13.65
N SER A 300 -10.08 -0.06 12.52
CA SER A 300 -8.86 0.68 12.18
C SER A 300 -9.11 2.16 11.89
N ALA A 301 -10.33 2.59 11.72
CA ALA A 301 -10.68 3.98 11.45
C ALA A 301 -10.98 4.78 12.73
N TYR A 302 -11.07 4.13 13.88
CA TYR A 302 -11.26 4.73 15.23
C TYR A 302 -9.96 4.73 16.03
#